data_8fe4e6262a27644500cbe5962d4afcdd
#
_entry.id   8fe4e6262a27644500cbe5962d4afcdd
#
_cell.length_a   1.000
_cell.length_b   1.000
_cell.length_c   1.000
_cell.angle_alpha   90.00
_cell.angle_beta   90.00
_cell.angle_gamma   90.00
#
_symmetry.space_group_name_H-M   'P 1'
#
loop_
_entity.id
_entity.type
_entity.pdbx_description
1 polymer ?
#
loop_
_entity_poly.entity_id
_entity_poly.type
_entity_poly.pdbx_seq_one_letter_code
_entity_poly.pdbx_strand_id
1 'polypeptide(L)'
;GIIFIDDGAAKALSNGKSLLAAGVLKIKGSFDKGENVLIVDKDENHLARGLASFNSKEIDKIKGKQSKEIENTLGYFSKSEIIHKDNMVKL
;
A
#
# COMPACT_ATOMS: atom_id res chain seq x y z
N GLY A 1 -1.15 8.31 -8.29
CA GLY A 1 -1.11 6.87 -8.36
C GLY A 1 -2.26 6.18 -7.67
N ILE A 2 -2.50 4.96 -8.06
CA ILE A 2 -3.58 4.13 -7.51
C ILE A 2 -3.00 2.81 -7.03
N ILE A 3 -3.39 2.39 -5.82
CA ILE A 3 -3.01 1.09 -5.26
C ILE A 3 -4.26 0.22 -5.15
N PHE A 4 -4.23 -0.95 -5.79
CA PHE A 4 -5.32 -1.92 -5.73
C PHE A 4 -5.03 -2.93 -4.63
N ILE A 5 -6.00 -3.18 -3.76
CA ILE A 5 -5.82 -4.06 -2.61
C ILE A 5 -6.87 -5.18 -2.60
N ASP A 6 -6.54 -6.28 -1.91
CA ASP A 6 -7.44 -7.41 -1.78
C ASP A 6 -8.50 -7.18 -0.69
N ASP A 7 -9.44 -8.13 -0.56
CA ASP A 7 -10.54 -8.01 0.39
C ASP A 7 -10.07 -8.00 1.84
N GLY A 8 -9.02 -8.75 2.15
CA GLY A 8 -8.46 -8.78 3.49
C GLY A 8 -7.87 -7.44 3.90
N ALA A 9 -7.13 -6.81 2.98
CA ALA A 9 -6.56 -5.48 3.22
C ALA A 9 -7.67 -4.42 3.32
N ALA A 10 -8.70 -4.53 2.46
CA ALA A 10 -9.83 -3.60 2.51
C ALA A 10 -10.53 -3.66 3.86
N LYS A 11 -10.73 -4.87 4.39
CA LYS A 11 -11.33 -5.06 5.72
C LYS A 11 -10.44 -4.47 6.81
N ALA A 12 -9.13 -4.68 6.71
CA ALA A 12 -8.17 -4.12 7.68
C ALA A 12 -8.24 -2.59 7.70
N LEU A 13 -8.31 -1.96 6.51
CA LEU A 13 -8.45 -0.51 6.43
C LEU A 13 -9.75 -0.03 7.08
N SER A 14 -10.85 -0.73 6.87
CA SER A 14 -12.13 -0.37 7.47
C SER A 14 -12.08 -0.46 9.01
N ASN A 15 -11.16 -1.26 9.55
CA ASN A 15 -10.93 -1.39 10.98
C ASN A 15 -9.83 -0.47 11.50
N GLY A 16 -9.40 0.51 10.72
CA GLY A 16 -8.43 1.51 11.13
C GLY A 16 -6.98 1.03 11.13
N LYS A 17 -6.67 -0.04 10.42
CA LYS A 17 -5.31 -0.59 10.34
C LYS A 17 -4.55 -0.03 9.14
N SER A 18 -3.21 -0.10 9.21
CA SER A 18 -2.32 0.31 8.12
C SER A 18 -2.42 -0.63 6.93
N LEU A 19 -2.03 -0.14 5.74
CA LEU A 19 -1.95 -0.98 4.54
C LEU A 19 -0.58 -1.65 4.48
N LEU A 20 -0.58 -2.98 4.41
CA LEU A 20 0.65 -3.79 4.32
C LEU A 20 0.84 -4.32 2.90
N ALA A 21 2.09 -4.61 2.55
CA ALA A 21 2.44 -5.10 1.21
C ALA A 21 1.71 -6.39 0.82
N ALA A 22 1.48 -7.27 1.79
CA ALA A 22 0.80 -8.54 1.53
C ALA A 22 -0.58 -8.37 0.91
N GLY A 23 -1.26 -7.25 1.18
CA GLY A 23 -2.59 -6.97 0.66
C GLY A 23 -2.63 -6.22 -0.66
N VAL A 24 -1.47 -5.85 -1.22
CA VAL A 24 -1.41 -5.09 -2.47
C VAL A 24 -1.45 -6.04 -3.66
N LEU A 25 -2.41 -5.82 -4.57
CA LEU A 25 -2.57 -6.63 -5.77
C LEU A 25 -1.77 -6.06 -6.95
N LYS A 26 -1.89 -4.77 -7.19
CA LYS A 26 -1.20 -4.08 -8.29
C LYS A 26 -1.24 -2.57 -8.04
N ILE A 27 -0.49 -1.84 -8.86
CA ILE A 27 -0.50 -0.38 -8.83
C ILE A 27 -0.71 0.15 -10.24
N LYS A 28 -1.19 1.39 -10.33
CA LYS A 28 -1.26 2.16 -11.57
C LYS A 28 -0.60 3.50 -11.38
N GLY A 29 0.14 3.94 -12.39
CA GLY A 29 0.84 5.22 -12.37
C GLY A 29 2.18 5.17 -11.66
N SER A 30 2.90 6.27 -11.76
CA SER A 30 4.20 6.44 -11.09
C SER A 30 4.04 7.47 -9.98
N PHE A 31 4.66 7.21 -8.84
CA PHE A 31 4.64 8.15 -7.72
C PHE A 31 5.87 7.95 -6.85
N ASP A 32 6.22 8.99 -6.13
CA ASP A 32 7.35 8.97 -5.20
C ASP A 32 6.86 8.73 -3.76
N LYS A 33 7.80 8.36 -2.91
CA LYS A 33 7.55 8.29 -1.47
C LYS A 33 7.04 9.65 -0.99
N GLY A 34 5.99 9.63 -0.17
CA GLY A 34 5.38 10.84 0.37
C GLY A 34 4.26 11.43 -0.47
N GLU A 35 4.05 10.93 -1.68
CA GLU A 35 2.94 11.41 -2.50
C GLU A 35 1.61 10.81 -2.04
N ASN A 36 0.54 11.58 -2.24
CA ASN A 36 -0.82 11.13 -1.95
C ASN A 36 -1.29 10.18 -3.04
N VAL A 37 -1.74 9.00 -2.64
CA VAL A 37 -2.21 7.98 -3.58
C VAL A 37 -3.62 7.54 -3.21
N LEU A 38 -4.37 7.08 -4.21
CA LEU A 38 -5.72 6.54 -4.03
C LEU A 38 -5.63 5.04 -3.79
N ILE A 39 -6.39 4.56 -2.82
CA ILE A 39 -6.50 3.12 -2.54
C ILE A 39 -7.87 2.65 -2.98
N VAL A 40 -7.91 1.62 -3.81
CA VAL A 40 -9.15 1.02 -4.31
C VAL A 40 -9.15 -0.49 -4.06
N ASP A 41 -10.35 -1.07 -3.99
CA ASP A 41 -10.48 -2.53 -3.91
C ASP A 41 -10.40 -3.16 -5.32
N LYS A 42 -10.59 -4.47 -5.41
CA LYS A 42 -10.53 -5.21 -6.68
C LYS A 42 -11.59 -4.76 -7.68
N ASP A 43 -12.70 -4.20 -7.20
CA ASP A 43 -13.80 -3.70 -8.03
C ASP A 43 -13.69 -2.19 -8.29
N GLU A 44 -12.55 -1.60 -7.96
CA GLU A 44 -12.23 -0.18 -8.15
C GLU A 44 -13.08 0.77 -7.30
N ASN A 45 -13.66 0.28 -6.20
CA ASN A 45 -14.31 1.15 -5.23
C ASN A 45 -13.24 1.95 -4.49
N HIS A 46 -13.45 3.26 -4.36
CA HIS A 46 -12.50 4.14 -3.69
C HIS A 46 -12.64 3.97 -2.17
N LEU A 47 -11.58 3.49 -1.53
CA LEU A 47 -11.59 3.16 -0.11
C LEU A 47 -10.94 4.24 0.76
N ALA A 48 -9.82 4.80 0.30
CA ALA A 48 -9.03 5.72 1.09
C ALA A 48 -8.04 6.48 0.23
N ARG A 49 -7.44 7.52 0.81
CA ARG A 49 -6.26 8.19 0.26
C ARG A 49 -5.21 8.26 1.34
N GLY A 50 -3.95 8.24 0.95
CA GLY A 50 -2.88 8.33 1.93
C GLY A 50 -1.52 8.60 1.33
N LEU A 51 -0.56 8.85 2.21
CA LEU A 51 0.83 9.14 1.80
C LEU A 51 1.61 7.84 1.70
N ALA A 52 2.14 7.56 0.51
CA ALA A 52 2.90 6.35 0.25
C ALA A 52 4.22 6.34 1.01
N SER A 53 4.54 5.22 1.66
CA SER A 53 5.81 5.05 2.37
C SER A 53 6.93 4.58 1.44
N PHE A 54 6.59 4.21 0.22
CA PHE A 54 7.52 3.73 -0.80
C PHE A 54 7.15 4.36 -2.14
N ASN A 55 8.10 4.42 -3.07
CA ASN A 55 7.78 4.82 -4.43
C ASN A 55 7.10 3.67 -5.18
N SER A 56 6.54 3.95 -6.36
CA SER A 56 5.80 2.97 -7.14
C SER A 56 6.64 1.76 -7.55
N LYS A 57 7.91 1.96 -7.86
CA LYS A 57 8.79 0.86 -8.26
C LYS A 57 9.04 -0.10 -7.10
N GLU A 58 9.23 0.45 -5.90
CA GLU A 58 9.42 -0.36 -4.69
C GLU A 58 8.17 -1.18 -4.39
N ILE A 59 7.00 -0.54 -4.44
CA ILE A 59 5.73 -1.23 -4.17
C ILE A 59 5.52 -2.35 -5.19
N ASP A 60 5.84 -2.12 -6.45
CA ASP A 60 5.70 -3.15 -7.48
C ASP A 60 6.56 -4.38 -7.18
N LYS A 61 7.72 -4.19 -6.57
CA LYS A 61 8.61 -5.29 -6.18
C LYS A 61 8.11 -6.06 -4.95
N ILE A 62 7.51 -5.36 -3.99
CA ILE A 62 7.13 -5.97 -2.70
C ILE A 62 5.66 -6.32 -2.59
N LYS A 63 4.84 -5.96 -3.55
CA LYS A 63 3.41 -6.26 -3.51
C LYS A 63 3.17 -7.76 -3.32
N GLY A 64 2.22 -8.08 -2.44
CA GLY A 64 1.88 -9.46 -2.14
C GLY A 64 2.85 -10.17 -1.20
N LYS A 65 3.93 -9.52 -0.79
CA LYS A 65 4.93 -10.13 0.08
C LYS A 65 4.67 -9.84 1.55
N GLN A 66 5.12 -10.75 2.41
CA GLN A 66 5.05 -10.54 3.87
C GLN A 66 6.06 -9.48 4.28
N SER A 67 5.77 -8.79 5.39
CA SER A 67 6.64 -7.72 5.89
C SER A 67 8.10 -8.16 6.09
N LYS A 68 8.31 -9.39 6.56
CA LYS A 68 9.65 -9.93 6.78
C LYS A 68 10.46 -10.11 5.50
N GLU A 69 9.81 -10.11 4.35
CA GLU A 69 10.48 -10.31 3.05
C GLU A 69 10.86 -9.00 2.38
N ILE A 70 10.39 -7.86 2.90
CA ILE A 70 10.58 -6.56 2.25
C ILE A 70 12.07 -6.19 2.18
N GLU A 71 12.80 -6.33 3.29
CA GLU A 71 14.22 -6.00 3.33
C GLU A 71 15.03 -6.86 2.36
N ASN A 72 14.74 -8.16 2.32
CA ASN A 72 15.44 -9.06 1.38
C ASN A 72 15.15 -8.71 -0.07
N THR A 73 13.90 -8.32 -0.36
CA THR A 73 13.47 -7.97 -1.71
C THR A 73 14.07 -6.66 -2.19
N LEU A 74 14.06 -5.64 -1.33
CA LEU A 74 14.57 -4.31 -1.69
C LEU A 74 16.08 -4.19 -1.49
N GLY A 75 16.68 -5.02 -0.62
CA GLY A 75 18.11 -4.96 -0.34
C GLY A 75 18.51 -3.91 0.69
N TYR A 76 17.55 -3.28 1.35
CA TYR A 76 17.80 -2.28 2.40
C TYR A 76 16.66 -2.26 3.40
N PHE A 77 16.95 -1.79 4.60
CA PHE A 77 15.94 -1.67 5.66
C PHE A 77 14.92 -0.60 5.29
N SER A 78 13.65 -0.88 5.59
CA SER A 78 12.56 0.02 5.29
C SER A 78 11.39 -0.21 6.24
N LYS A 79 10.35 0.63 6.10
CA LYS A 79 9.11 0.46 6.86
C LYS A 79 8.37 -0.79 6.39
N SER A 80 7.52 -1.34 7.25
CA SER A 80 6.69 -2.49 6.91
C SER A 80 5.34 -2.09 6.31
N GLU A 81 4.90 -0.85 6.53
CA GLU A 81 3.61 -0.37 6.02
C GLU A 81 3.77 0.32 4.67
N ILE A 82 2.91 -0.03 3.71
CA ILE A 82 2.80 0.68 2.44
C ILE A 82 2.25 2.08 2.68
N ILE A 83 1.21 2.17 3.52
CA ILE A 83 0.67 3.45 4.01
C ILE A 83 0.35 3.25 5.48
N HIS A 84 0.95 4.08 6.33
CA HIS A 84 0.67 4.05 7.76
C HIS A 84 -0.74 4.57 8.03
N LYS A 85 -1.43 3.98 8.99
CA LYS A 85 -2.81 4.35 9.33
C LYS A 85 -2.98 5.83 9.66
N ASP A 86 -1.96 6.46 10.24
CA ASP A 86 -2.00 7.88 10.61
C ASP A 86 -1.81 8.81 9.41
N ASN A 87 -1.41 8.27 8.27
CA ASN A 87 -1.21 9.02 7.03
C ASN A 87 -2.29 8.69 6.00
N MET A 88 -3.44 8.24 6.45
CA MET A 88 -4.50 7.74 5.58
C MET A 88 -5.85 8.33 6.01
N VAL A 89 -6.65 8.72 5.01
CA VAL A 89 -8.02 9.21 5.22
C VAL A 89 -8.96 8.27 4.49
N LYS A 90 -9.95 7.73 5.21
CA LYS A 90 -10.98 6.88 4.60
C LYS A 90 -11.97 7.74 3.83
N LEU A 91 -12.39 7.25 2.70
CA LEU A 91 -13.35 7.94 1.83
C LEU A 91 -14.79 7.46 2.06
#